data_668cbe0eaaaa8a06c1aead854eb9e473
#
_entry.id   668cbe0eaaaa8a06c1aead854eb9e473
#
_cell.length_a   1.000
_cell.length_b   1.000
_cell.length_c   1.000
_cell.angle_alpha   90.00
_cell.angle_beta   90.00
_cell.angle_gamma   90.00
#
_symmetry.space_group_name_H-M   'P 1'
#
loop_
_entity.id
_entity.type
_entity.pdbx_description
1 polymer ?
#
loop_
_entity_poly.entity_id
_entity_poly.type
_entity_poly.pdbx_seq_one_letter_code
_entity_poly.pdbx_strand_id
1 'polypeptide(L)'
;MTASVNDLRSHPQIKQRRAIVETPVPGKTHRHPRMEAKRERIVNAAMQHFAEHGYHAARIEDLSAQLDVAKGSIFQYFGSKGGLFVEAYKKAVRSFPTYLDSPSQIRERGFFEILRYWLLRTERLVREDWIPYRVALLGNYGVDLSLKREINRFLLAEDPYGSAAFVRLGIARGEVRSDIDSTLIVSILDWTMERFQDALLTEELDPGLFPHPADPQKNQMRINQFLLVLKGAIGV
;
A
#
# COMPACT_ATOMS: atom_id res chain seq x y z
N MET A 1 -55.26 14.45 -13.85
CA MET A 1 -55.33 15.06 -12.52
C MET A 1 -53.92 15.11 -11.98
N THR A 2 -53.27 16.24 -12.15
CA THR A 2 -51.87 16.52 -11.80
C THR A 2 -51.80 17.07 -10.38
N ALA A 3 -51.21 16.32 -9.44
CA ALA A 3 -50.99 16.81 -8.08
C ALA A 3 -49.73 17.71 -8.09
N SER A 4 -49.89 18.91 -7.58
CA SER A 4 -48.93 20.01 -7.55
C SER A 4 -47.86 19.80 -6.47
N VAL A 5 -46.61 20.21 -6.79
CA VAL A 5 -45.37 20.10 -5.99
C VAL A 5 -45.37 20.98 -4.70
N ASN A 6 -46.50 21.61 -4.32
CA ASN A 6 -46.51 22.60 -3.25
C ASN A 6 -47.00 22.12 -1.88
N ASP A 7 -47.28 20.81 -1.68
CA ASP A 7 -47.95 20.30 -0.46
C ASP A 7 -46.98 19.66 0.59
N LEU A 8 -45.68 19.84 0.46
CA LEU A 8 -44.67 19.28 1.39
C LEU A 8 -44.06 20.28 2.39
N ARG A 9 -44.66 21.48 2.57
CA ARG A 9 -44.13 22.52 3.46
C ARG A 9 -44.79 22.66 4.83
N SER A 10 -45.68 21.77 5.24
CA SER A 10 -46.38 21.88 6.51
C SER A 10 -46.34 20.63 7.39
N HIS A 11 -45.11 20.15 7.73
CA HIS A 11 -44.98 19.17 8.81
C HIS A 11 -44.23 19.79 10.01
N PRO A 12 -44.81 19.81 11.23
CA PRO A 12 -44.28 20.51 12.41
C PRO A 12 -43.08 19.89 13.11
N GLN A 13 -42.48 18.83 12.57
CA GLN A 13 -41.38 18.08 13.24
C GLN A 13 -39.94 18.49 12.85
N ILE A 14 -39.76 19.56 12.06
CA ILE A 14 -38.40 19.96 11.62
C ILE A 14 -37.81 21.08 12.52
N LYS A 15 -38.46 21.48 13.60
CA LYS A 15 -37.98 22.58 14.47
C LYS A 15 -37.28 22.16 15.76
N GLN A 16 -36.90 20.88 15.96
CA GLN A 16 -36.17 20.44 17.17
C GLN A 16 -34.86 19.68 16.90
N ARG A 17 -34.05 20.16 15.98
CA ARG A 17 -32.64 19.71 15.85
C ARG A 17 -31.70 20.90 15.72
N ARG A 18 -31.63 21.71 16.75
CA ARG A 18 -30.52 22.65 16.97
C ARG A 18 -30.13 22.63 18.44
N ALA A 19 -29.32 21.66 18.81
CA ALA A 19 -28.32 21.65 19.88
C ALA A 19 -27.61 20.28 19.82
N ILE A 20 -26.85 20.02 18.76
CA ILE A 20 -25.76 19.05 18.87
C ILE A 20 -24.67 19.83 19.56
N VAL A 21 -24.55 19.62 20.88
CA VAL A 21 -23.36 19.96 21.65
C VAL A 21 -22.20 19.29 20.92
N GLU A 22 -21.33 20.10 20.34
CA GLU A 22 -20.02 19.63 19.86
C GLU A 22 -19.30 19.05 21.07
N THR A 23 -19.36 17.72 21.22
CA THR A 23 -18.42 17.02 22.09
C THR A 23 -17.03 17.25 21.51
N PRO A 24 -16.05 17.76 22.29
CA PRO A 24 -14.70 17.94 21.82
C PRO A 24 -14.19 16.57 21.33
N VAL A 25 -13.81 16.46 20.06
CA VAL A 25 -13.03 15.35 19.54
C VAL A 25 -11.82 15.20 20.47
N PRO A 26 -11.55 14.01 21.07
CA PRO A 26 -10.39 13.84 21.93
C PRO A 26 -9.15 14.31 21.15
N GLY A 27 -8.49 15.35 21.66
CA GLY A 27 -7.39 16.00 21.00
C GLY A 27 -6.34 14.99 20.58
N LYS A 28 -5.81 15.19 19.36
CA LYS A 28 -4.52 14.62 18.95
C LYS A 28 -3.56 14.86 20.11
N THR A 29 -3.22 13.80 20.85
CA THR A 29 -2.20 13.87 21.89
C THR A 29 -0.93 14.34 21.19
N HIS A 30 -0.54 15.59 21.43
CA HIS A 30 0.76 16.11 21.00
C HIS A 30 1.83 15.28 21.69
N ARG A 31 2.24 14.18 21.05
CA ARG A 31 3.40 13.42 21.52
C ARG A 31 4.58 14.39 21.54
N HIS A 32 5.28 14.43 22.65
CA HIS A 32 6.44 15.32 22.82
C HIS A 32 7.43 15.05 21.65
N PRO A 33 7.97 16.09 20.96
CA PRO A 33 8.81 15.90 19.77
C PRO A 33 9.97 14.90 19.94
N ARG A 34 10.55 14.83 21.14
CA ARG A 34 11.60 13.86 21.49
C ARG A 34 11.09 12.41 21.49
N MET A 35 9.84 12.18 21.87
CA MET A 35 9.24 10.84 21.88
C MET A 35 8.97 10.37 20.45
N GLU A 36 8.52 11.25 19.59
CA GLU A 36 8.27 10.94 18.17
C GLU A 36 9.58 10.66 17.43
N ALA A 37 10.62 11.48 17.64
CA ALA A 37 11.94 11.24 17.08
C ALA A 37 12.54 9.90 17.52
N LYS A 38 12.35 9.53 18.81
CA LYS A 38 12.78 8.21 19.33
C LYS A 38 12.00 7.07 18.68
N ARG A 39 10.67 7.20 18.56
CA ARG A 39 9.82 6.23 17.90
C ARG A 39 10.25 6.02 16.45
N GLU A 40 10.48 7.09 15.71
CA GLU A 40 10.91 7.04 14.32
C GLU A 40 12.28 6.39 14.16
N ARG A 41 13.24 6.70 15.03
CA ARG A 41 14.56 6.05 15.04
C ARG A 41 14.43 4.53 15.22
N ILE A 42 13.55 4.08 16.13
CA ILE A 42 13.31 2.65 16.36
C ILE A 42 12.70 2.00 15.12
N VAL A 43 11.71 2.64 14.46
CA VAL A 43 11.08 2.10 13.24
C VAL A 43 12.08 2.00 12.10
N ASN A 44 12.95 3.00 11.90
CA ASN A 44 13.99 2.96 10.87
C ASN A 44 14.97 1.80 11.07
N ALA A 45 15.48 1.63 12.29
CA ALA A 45 16.38 0.52 12.59
C ALA A 45 15.66 -0.84 12.50
N ALA A 46 14.38 -0.90 12.87
CA ALA A 46 13.57 -2.10 12.74
C ALA A 46 13.35 -2.50 11.28
N MET A 47 13.15 -1.54 10.37
CA MET A 47 13.05 -1.83 8.92
C MET A 47 14.30 -2.55 8.44
N GLN A 48 15.48 -2.01 8.74
CA GLN A 48 16.75 -2.64 8.38
C GLN A 48 16.91 -4.02 9.03
N HIS A 49 16.67 -4.12 10.32
CA HIS A 49 16.82 -5.37 11.08
C HIS A 49 15.89 -6.49 10.55
N PHE A 50 14.62 -6.16 10.24
CA PHE A 50 13.71 -7.12 9.64
C PHE A 50 14.10 -7.47 8.18
N ALA A 51 14.56 -6.52 7.39
CA ALA A 51 15.00 -6.77 6.03
C ALA A 51 16.18 -7.76 5.98
N GLU A 52 17.14 -7.61 6.90
CA GLU A 52 18.34 -8.44 6.97
C GLU A 52 18.07 -9.84 7.53
N HIS A 53 17.24 -9.96 8.57
CA HIS A 53 17.08 -11.22 9.32
C HIS A 53 15.75 -11.94 9.03
N GLY A 54 14.81 -11.29 8.35
CA GLY A 54 13.43 -11.78 8.23
C GLY A 54 12.62 -11.58 9.50
N TYR A 55 11.29 -11.72 9.40
CA TYR A 55 10.41 -11.50 10.56
C TYR A 55 10.67 -12.48 11.70
N HIS A 56 10.78 -13.78 11.41
CA HIS A 56 10.85 -14.80 12.46
C HIS A 56 12.19 -14.79 13.23
N ALA A 57 13.31 -14.66 12.52
CA ALA A 57 14.66 -14.71 13.12
C ALA A 57 15.09 -13.38 13.76
N ALA A 58 14.52 -12.24 13.34
CA ALA A 58 14.82 -10.94 13.96
C ALA A 58 14.50 -10.94 15.46
N ARG A 59 15.46 -10.52 16.30
CA ARG A 59 15.34 -10.48 17.76
C ARG A 59 15.28 -9.05 18.26
N ILE A 60 14.32 -8.75 19.13
CA ILE A 60 14.17 -7.39 19.69
C ILE A 60 15.34 -7.04 20.64
N GLU A 61 15.97 -8.05 21.24
CA GLU A 61 17.17 -7.89 22.05
C GLU A 61 18.32 -7.29 21.24
N ASP A 62 18.57 -7.81 20.04
CA ASP A 62 19.65 -7.34 19.17
C ASP A 62 19.39 -5.91 18.72
N LEU A 63 18.14 -5.61 18.32
CA LEU A 63 17.72 -4.25 17.97
C LEU A 63 17.85 -3.27 19.15
N SER A 64 17.52 -3.71 20.37
CA SER A 64 17.61 -2.87 21.58
C SER A 64 19.06 -2.55 21.93
N ALA A 65 19.96 -3.53 21.80
CA ALA A 65 21.40 -3.34 21.99
C ALA A 65 21.99 -2.39 20.91
N GLN A 66 21.64 -2.59 19.63
CA GLN A 66 22.08 -1.72 18.53
C GLN A 66 21.68 -0.25 18.73
N LEU A 67 20.49 -0.01 19.28
CA LEU A 67 19.97 1.34 19.48
C LEU A 67 20.34 1.98 20.81
N ASP A 68 20.94 1.23 21.74
CA ASP A 68 21.12 1.63 23.14
C ASP A 68 19.78 2.08 23.77
N VAL A 69 18.76 1.24 23.62
CA VAL A 69 17.40 1.47 24.12
C VAL A 69 16.94 0.26 24.88
N ALA A 70 16.42 0.45 26.09
CA ALA A 70 15.86 -0.66 26.86
C ALA A 70 14.75 -1.38 26.06
N LYS A 71 14.77 -2.73 26.00
CA LYS A 71 13.75 -3.57 25.35
C LYS A 71 12.33 -3.20 25.77
N GLY A 72 12.12 -2.91 27.07
CA GLY A 72 10.84 -2.44 27.60
C GLY A 72 10.35 -1.15 26.97
N SER A 73 11.26 -0.22 26.59
CA SER A 73 10.89 0.99 25.87
C SER A 73 10.34 0.67 24.48
N ILE A 74 10.91 -0.30 23.77
CA ILE A 74 10.40 -0.72 22.44
C ILE A 74 8.98 -1.27 22.58
N PHE A 75 8.75 -2.16 23.55
CA PHE A 75 7.41 -2.71 23.78
C PHE A 75 6.40 -1.65 24.28
N GLN A 76 6.85 -0.64 25.01
CA GLN A 76 6.00 0.48 25.40
C GLN A 76 5.47 1.27 24.18
N TYR A 77 6.27 1.43 23.11
CA TYR A 77 5.85 2.12 21.89
C TYR A 77 5.00 1.25 20.96
N PHE A 78 5.31 -0.04 20.86
CA PHE A 78 4.79 -0.89 19.78
C PHE A 78 4.00 -2.12 20.27
N GLY A 79 3.94 -2.34 21.58
CA GLY A 79 3.22 -3.45 22.22
C GLY A 79 3.92 -4.80 22.05
N SER A 80 4.33 -5.13 20.83
CA SER A 80 4.92 -6.43 20.49
C SER A 80 5.92 -6.32 19.33
N LYS A 81 6.66 -7.40 19.05
CA LYS A 81 7.46 -7.54 17.83
C LYS A 81 6.59 -7.38 16.57
N GLY A 82 5.38 -7.97 16.59
CA GLY A 82 4.43 -7.83 15.49
C GLY A 82 3.98 -6.38 15.28
N GLY A 83 3.64 -5.66 16.36
CA GLY A 83 3.29 -4.25 16.27
C GLY A 83 4.43 -3.38 15.72
N LEU A 84 5.68 -3.66 16.12
CA LEU A 84 6.85 -2.99 15.56
C LEU A 84 7.03 -3.31 14.07
N PHE A 85 6.84 -4.57 13.68
CA PHE A 85 6.90 -4.99 12.28
C PHE A 85 5.85 -4.28 11.43
N VAL A 86 4.60 -4.21 11.90
CA VAL A 86 3.52 -3.50 11.18
C VAL A 86 3.85 -2.02 10.99
N GLU A 87 4.43 -1.36 11.98
CA GLU A 87 4.85 0.04 11.83
C GLU A 87 6.05 0.19 10.86
N ALA A 88 7.00 -0.75 10.86
CA ALA A 88 8.07 -0.81 9.87
C ALA A 88 7.51 -1.05 8.44
N TYR A 89 6.55 -1.96 8.30
CA TYR A 89 5.85 -2.23 7.04
C TYR A 89 5.11 -0.99 6.52
N LYS A 90 4.32 -0.33 7.37
CA LYS A 90 3.63 0.92 7.01
C LYS A 90 4.59 1.98 6.51
N LYS A 91 5.73 2.14 7.18
CA LYS A 91 6.75 3.10 6.76
C LYS A 91 7.37 2.71 5.43
N ALA A 92 7.70 1.44 5.24
CA ALA A 92 8.24 0.91 3.99
C ALA A 92 7.28 1.17 2.81
N VAL A 93 6.02 0.80 2.96
CA VAL A 93 5.02 0.96 1.90
C VAL A 93 4.75 2.44 1.58
N ARG A 94 4.69 3.31 2.59
CA ARG A 94 4.51 4.76 2.37
C ARG A 94 5.72 5.44 1.71
N SER A 95 6.88 4.78 1.66
CA SER A 95 8.04 5.30 0.93
C SER A 95 7.99 5.01 -0.57
N PHE A 96 7.12 4.08 -1.01
CA PHE A 96 6.91 3.85 -2.44
C PHE A 96 6.06 4.97 -3.06
N PRO A 97 6.39 5.40 -4.27
CA PRO A 97 5.56 6.34 -5.00
C PRO A 97 4.23 5.67 -5.43
N THR A 98 3.19 6.46 -5.57
CA THR A 98 1.88 6.00 -6.02
C THR A 98 1.79 5.94 -7.56
N TYR A 99 0.80 5.25 -8.12
CA TYR A 99 0.54 5.26 -9.56
C TYR A 99 0.36 6.67 -10.12
N LEU A 100 -0.17 7.59 -9.31
CA LEU A 100 -0.43 8.98 -9.69
C LEU A 100 0.83 9.86 -9.72
N ASP A 101 1.94 9.40 -9.14
CA ASP A 101 3.25 10.09 -9.16
C ASP A 101 4.02 9.88 -10.48
N SER A 102 3.40 9.21 -11.45
CA SER A 102 3.99 9.04 -12.78
C SER A 102 4.19 10.38 -13.50
N PRO A 103 5.25 10.52 -14.32
CA PRO A 103 5.47 11.73 -15.12
C PRO A 103 4.27 12.07 -16.00
N SER A 104 4.01 13.37 -16.25
CA SER A 104 2.86 13.83 -17.05
C SER A 104 2.79 13.18 -18.42
N GLN A 105 3.94 13.06 -19.10
CA GLN A 105 4.04 12.42 -20.43
C GLN A 105 3.61 10.94 -20.42
N ILE A 106 3.80 10.24 -19.30
CA ILE A 106 3.34 8.86 -19.13
C ILE A 106 1.85 8.84 -18.80
N ARG A 107 1.38 9.74 -17.93
CA ARG A 107 -0.04 9.85 -17.57
C ARG A 107 -0.95 10.18 -18.76
N GLU A 108 -0.45 10.95 -19.72
CA GLU A 108 -1.15 11.30 -20.97
C GLU A 108 -1.30 10.09 -21.91
N ARG A 109 -0.45 9.07 -21.81
CA ARG A 109 -0.52 7.86 -22.63
C ARG A 109 -1.57 6.85 -22.14
N GLY A 110 -2.15 7.05 -20.97
CA GLY A 110 -3.25 6.27 -20.46
C GLY A 110 -2.89 5.27 -19.36
N PHE A 111 -3.92 4.57 -18.88
CA PHE A 111 -3.88 3.70 -17.71
C PHE A 111 -2.82 2.59 -17.82
N PHE A 112 -2.80 1.85 -18.92
CA PHE A 112 -1.89 0.70 -19.07
C PHE A 112 -0.43 1.11 -19.29
N GLU A 113 -0.18 2.32 -19.84
CA GLU A 113 1.18 2.85 -19.94
C GLU A 113 1.74 3.30 -18.58
N ILE A 114 0.88 3.75 -17.66
CA ILE A 114 1.27 4.01 -16.27
C ILE A 114 1.69 2.70 -15.60
N LEU A 115 0.93 1.61 -15.73
CA LEU A 115 1.30 0.30 -15.18
C LEU A 115 2.62 -0.21 -15.77
N ARG A 116 2.79 -0.06 -17.10
CA ARG A 116 4.04 -0.43 -17.77
C ARG A 116 5.24 0.34 -17.22
N TYR A 117 5.09 1.63 -17.06
CA TYR A 117 6.13 2.50 -16.49
C TYR A 117 6.53 2.01 -15.08
N TRP A 118 5.56 1.66 -14.23
CA TRP A 118 5.83 1.20 -12.87
C TRP A 118 6.52 -0.15 -12.83
N LEU A 119 6.11 -1.11 -13.65
CA LEU A 119 6.78 -2.41 -13.74
C LEU A 119 8.25 -2.29 -14.17
N LEU A 120 8.51 -1.44 -15.17
CA LEU A 120 9.89 -1.19 -15.64
C LEU A 120 10.75 -0.41 -14.63
N ARG A 121 10.11 0.43 -13.80
CA ARG A 121 10.81 1.25 -12.82
C ARG A 121 11.13 0.51 -11.51
N THR A 122 10.31 -0.46 -11.14
CA THR A 122 10.45 -1.14 -9.84
C THR A 122 11.79 -1.83 -9.69
N GLU A 123 12.29 -2.50 -10.72
CA GLU A 123 13.61 -3.12 -10.67
C GLU A 123 14.71 -2.11 -10.26
N ARG A 124 14.65 -0.90 -10.80
CA ARG A 124 15.58 0.16 -10.44
C ARG A 124 15.40 0.62 -9.00
N LEU A 125 14.15 0.85 -8.56
CA LEU A 125 13.86 1.28 -7.19
C LEU A 125 14.37 0.26 -6.16
N VAL A 126 14.19 -1.03 -6.42
CA VAL A 126 14.69 -2.10 -5.54
C VAL A 126 16.21 -2.14 -5.48
N ARG A 127 16.89 -1.87 -6.59
CA ARG A 127 18.38 -1.79 -6.62
C ARG A 127 18.91 -0.56 -5.86
N GLU A 128 18.19 0.58 -5.91
CA GLU A 128 18.58 1.81 -5.23
C GLU A 128 18.34 1.71 -3.71
N ASP A 129 17.21 1.13 -3.27
CA ASP A 129 16.89 0.90 -1.87
C ASP A 129 16.06 -0.38 -1.69
N TRP A 130 16.74 -1.50 -1.42
CA TRP A 130 16.11 -2.81 -1.28
C TRP A 130 15.38 -3.00 0.06
N ILE A 131 15.68 -2.19 1.08
CA ILE A 131 15.15 -2.37 2.44
C ILE A 131 13.63 -2.23 2.50
N PRO A 132 12.99 -1.16 1.98
CA PRO A 132 11.53 -1.06 1.96
C PRO A 132 10.87 -2.20 1.19
N TYR A 133 11.43 -2.56 0.03
CA TYR A 133 10.92 -3.67 -0.76
C TYR A 133 10.99 -5.00 0.00
N ARG A 134 12.11 -5.29 0.65
CA ARG A 134 12.28 -6.52 1.44
C ARG A 134 11.28 -6.58 2.61
N VAL A 135 11.03 -5.48 3.30
CA VAL A 135 10.02 -5.41 4.37
C VAL A 135 8.61 -5.64 3.82
N ALA A 136 8.29 -5.06 2.66
CA ALA A 136 7.01 -5.30 1.98
C ALA A 136 6.85 -6.78 1.61
N LEU A 137 7.87 -7.39 1.00
CA LEU A 137 7.89 -8.81 0.65
C LEU A 137 7.70 -9.72 1.88
N LEU A 138 8.34 -9.41 3.01
CA LEU A 138 8.13 -10.12 4.27
C LEU A 138 6.69 -9.99 4.76
N GLY A 139 6.07 -8.83 4.64
CA GLY A 139 4.67 -8.63 4.98
C GLY A 139 3.70 -9.41 4.09
N ASN A 140 4.11 -9.70 2.86
CA ASN A 140 3.31 -10.49 1.92
C ASN A 140 3.45 -11.99 2.15
N TYR A 141 4.66 -12.49 2.39
CA TYR A 141 4.97 -13.92 2.36
C TYR A 141 5.63 -14.46 3.64
N GLY A 142 6.15 -13.60 4.51
CA GLY A 142 7.01 -13.99 5.63
C GLY A 142 6.41 -13.81 7.03
N VAL A 143 5.11 -13.53 7.14
CA VAL A 143 4.41 -13.34 8.42
C VAL A 143 3.21 -14.26 8.58
N ASP A 144 2.76 -14.44 9.82
CA ASP A 144 1.55 -15.21 10.12
C ASP A 144 0.25 -14.48 9.73
N LEU A 145 -0.87 -15.22 9.70
CA LEU A 145 -2.18 -14.69 9.30
C LEU A 145 -2.69 -13.55 10.19
N SER A 146 -2.27 -13.47 11.44
CA SER A 146 -2.72 -12.41 12.34
C SER A 146 -2.11 -11.07 11.95
N LEU A 147 -0.82 -11.05 11.67
CA LEU A 147 -0.12 -9.87 11.15
C LEU A 147 -0.56 -9.52 9.72
N LYS A 148 -0.75 -10.53 8.86
CA LYS A 148 -1.27 -10.30 7.50
C LYS A 148 -2.63 -9.62 7.53
N ARG A 149 -3.51 -9.98 8.47
CA ARG A 149 -4.80 -9.32 8.64
C ARG A 149 -4.65 -7.84 9.03
N GLU A 150 -3.70 -7.51 9.90
CA GLU A 150 -3.43 -6.13 10.29
C GLU A 150 -2.86 -5.30 9.14
N ILE A 151 -1.92 -5.88 8.39
CA ILE A 151 -1.37 -5.29 7.17
C ILE A 151 -2.48 -5.00 6.15
N ASN A 152 -3.34 -5.98 5.86
CA ASN A 152 -4.41 -5.81 4.89
C ASN A 152 -5.43 -4.75 5.30
N ARG A 153 -5.72 -4.61 6.61
CA ARG A 153 -6.55 -3.50 7.12
C ARG A 153 -5.93 -2.14 6.84
N PHE A 154 -4.62 -2.03 7.02
CA PHE A 154 -3.89 -0.81 6.71
C PHE A 154 -3.93 -0.49 5.21
N LEU A 155 -3.63 -1.48 4.35
CA LEU A 155 -3.66 -1.30 2.89
C LEU A 155 -5.04 -0.84 2.40
N LEU A 156 -6.11 -1.47 2.92
CA LEU A 156 -7.48 -1.12 2.58
C LEU A 156 -7.87 0.29 3.08
N ALA A 157 -7.43 0.66 4.28
CA ALA A 157 -7.83 1.92 4.91
C ALA A 157 -7.10 3.14 4.33
N GLU A 158 -5.82 3.00 3.96
CA GLU A 158 -4.99 4.12 3.55
C GLU A 158 -4.72 4.19 2.04
N ASP A 159 -5.01 3.11 1.28
CA ASP A 159 -4.71 3.03 -0.17
C ASP A 159 -3.32 3.60 -0.51
N PRO A 160 -2.23 3.10 0.13
CA PRO A 160 -0.92 3.75 0.07
C PRO A 160 -0.30 3.74 -1.33
N TYR A 161 -0.71 2.82 -2.19
CA TYR A 161 -0.30 2.78 -3.60
C TYR A 161 -1.18 3.66 -4.50
N GLY A 162 -2.31 4.14 -4.00
CA GLY A 162 -3.28 4.92 -4.76
C GLY A 162 -4.07 4.09 -5.78
N SER A 163 -4.16 2.77 -5.60
CA SER A 163 -4.81 1.85 -6.54
C SER A 163 -6.28 2.17 -6.75
N ALA A 164 -7.01 2.48 -5.68
CA ALA A 164 -8.43 2.81 -5.77
C ALA A 164 -8.65 4.14 -6.51
N ALA A 165 -7.83 5.15 -6.26
CA ALA A 165 -7.89 6.43 -6.97
C ALA A 165 -7.50 6.26 -8.45
N PHE A 166 -6.50 5.44 -8.73
CA PHE A 166 -6.01 5.14 -10.06
C PHE A 166 -7.06 4.40 -10.91
N VAL A 167 -7.71 3.36 -10.36
CA VAL A 167 -8.79 2.64 -11.05
C VAL A 167 -9.98 3.57 -11.34
N ARG A 168 -10.40 4.41 -10.38
CA ARG A 168 -11.46 5.41 -10.62
C ARG A 168 -11.10 6.36 -11.77
N LEU A 169 -9.85 6.78 -11.86
CA LEU A 169 -9.38 7.63 -12.98
C LEU A 169 -9.47 6.87 -14.30
N GLY A 170 -9.05 5.60 -14.36
CA GLY A 170 -9.15 4.75 -15.56
C GLY A 170 -10.59 4.54 -16.02
N ILE A 171 -11.52 4.32 -15.10
CA ILE A 171 -12.96 4.22 -15.39
C ILE A 171 -13.50 5.56 -15.93
N ALA A 172 -13.17 6.67 -15.28
CA ALA A 172 -13.62 8.00 -15.71
C ALA A 172 -13.10 8.41 -17.12
N ARG A 173 -11.95 7.84 -17.54
CA ARG A 173 -11.38 8.03 -18.89
C ARG A 173 -11.90 7.02 -19.93
N GLY A 174 -12.71 6.06 -19.53
CA GLY A 174 -13.17 4.98 -20.42
C GLY A 174 -12.06 3.99 -20.83
N GLU A 175 -10.98 3.91 -20.06
CA GLU A 175 -9.86 3.00 -20.31
C GLU A 175 -10.00 1.68 -19.51
N VAL A 176 -10.78 1.72 -18.44
CA VAL A 176 -11.09 0.60 -17.56
C VAL A 176 -12.60 0.36 -17.54
N ARG A 177 -13.01 -0.89 -17.53
CA ARG A 177 -14.42 -1.32 -17.53
C ARG A 177 -15.18 -0.77 -16.31
N SER A 178 -16.41 -0.34 -16.56
CA SER A 178 -17.34 0.15 -15.51
C SER A 178 -18.47 -0.84 -15.20
N ASP A 179 -18.55 -1.95 -15.92
CA ASP A 179 -19.55 -3.02 -15.74
C ASP A 179 -19.12 -4.08 -14.71
N ILE A 180 -17.91 -3.96 -14.15
CA ILE A 180 -17.39 -4.79 -13.07
C ILE A 180 -17.28 -3.93 -11.80
N ASP A 181 -17.54 -4.54 -10.64
CA ASP A 181 -17.34 -3.88 -9.35
C ASP A 181 -15.92 -3.32 -9.23
N SER A 182 -15.82 -2.02 -8.95
CA SER A 182 -14.53 -1.32 -8.90
C SER A 182 -13.60 -1.85 -7.79
N THR A 183 -14.16 -2.37 -6.70
CA THR A 183 -13.38 -3.00 -5.62
C THR A 183 -12.72 -4.29 -6.10
N LEU A 184 -13.45 -5.07 -6.91
CA LEU A 184 -12.90 -6.27 -7.53
C LEU A 184 -11.79 -5.92 -8.52
N ILE A 185 -11.97 -4.87 -9.34
CA ILE A 185 -10.93 -4.39 -10.28
C ILE A 185 -9.66 -3.98 -9.51
N VAL A 186 -9.80 -3.21 -8.42
CA VAL A 186 -8.68 -2.82 -7.57
C VAL A 186 -7.96 -4.05 -7.01
N SER A 187 -8.72 -5.03 -6.50
CA SER A 187 -8.14 -6.26 -5.95
C SER A 187 -7.40 -7.08 -7.02
N ILE A 188 -7.97 -7.24 -8.22
CA ILE A 188 -7.32 -7.92 -9.34
C ILE A 188 -6.02 -7.19 -9.72
N LEU A 189 -6.09 -5.86 -9.82
CA LEU A 189 -4.92 -5.04 -10.12
C LEU A 189 -3.82 -5.26 -9.08
N ASP A 190 -4.13 -5.08 -7.80
CA ASP A 190 -3.16 -5.19 -6.71
C ASP A 190 -2.54 -6.60 -6.65
N TRP A 191 -3.37 -7.66 -6.65
CA TRP A 191 -2.86 -9.04 -6.59
C TRP A 191 -1.98 -9.39 -7.78
N THR A 192 -2.39 -9.01 -8.99
CA THR A 192 -1.64 -9.39 -10.20
C THR A 192 -0.38 -8.55 -10.37
N MET A 193 -0.43 -7.24 -10.10
CA MET A 193 0.73 -6.37 -10.16
C MET A 193 1.78 -6.75 -9.11
N GLU A 194 1.37 -6.91 -7.84
CA GLU A 194 2.24 -7.31 -6.74
C GLU A 194 2.90 -8.65 -7.05
N ARG A 195 2.11 -9.69 -7.34
CA ARG A 195 2.64 -11.03 -7.58
C ARG A 195 3.54 -11.12 -8.79
N PHE A 196 3.17 -10.47 -9.89
CA PHE A 196 3.99 -10.45 -11.10
C PHE A 196 5.31 -9.71 -10.88
N GLN A 197 5.26 -8.57 -10.19
CA GLN A 197 6.45 -7.79 -9.83
C GLN A 197 7.38 -8.58 -8.92
N ASP A 198 6.86 -9.21 -7.88
CA ASP A 198 7.63 -10.05 -6.95
C ASP A 198 8.28 -11.23 -7.66
N ALA A 199 7.59 -11.87 -8.61
CA ALA A 199 8.12 -12.95 -9.42
C ALA A 199 9.27 -12.51 -10.37
N LEU A 200 9.26 -11.26 -10.82
CA LEU A 200 10.35 -10.70 -11.63
C LEU A 200 11.59 -10.34 -10.78
N LEU A 201 11.42 -10.13 -9.49
CA LEU A 201 12.47 -9.64 -8.58
C LEU A 201 13.02 -10.71 -7.64
N THR A 202 12.30 -11.83 -7.46
CA THR A 202 12.61 -12.85 -6.47
C THR A 202 12.47 -14.25 -7.09
N GLU A 203 13.60 -14.93 -7.32
CA GLU A 203 13.64 -16.23 -7.99
C GLU A 203 12.82 -17.31 -7.25
N GLU A 204 12.88 -17.30 -5.92
CA GLU A 204 12.20 -18.29 -5.08
C GLU A 204 10.66 -18.23 -5.19
N LEU A 205 10.12 -17.11 -5.67
CA LEU A 205 8.67 -16.98 -5.85
C LEU A 205 8.20 -17.55 -7.18
N ASP A 206 8.97 -17.39 -8.24
CA ASP A 206 8.64 -17.95 -9.55
C ASP A 206 9.90 -18.12 -10.43
N PRO A 207 10.60 -19.26 -10.37
CA PRO A 207 11.79 -19.52 -11.18
C PRO A 207 11.53 -19.45 -12.69
N GLY A 208 10.28 -19.66 -13.12
CA GLY A 208 9.89 -19.60 -14.53
C GLY A 208 9.77 -18.17 -15.06
N LEU A 209 9.36 -17.23 -14.20
CA LEU A 209 9.22 -15.80 -14.55
C LEU A 209 10.46 -15.01 -14.17
N PHE A 210 11.23 -15.43 -13.17
CA PHE A 210 12.44 -14.72 -12.77
C PHE A 210 13.40 -14.58 -13.98
N PRO A 211 13.77 -13.35 -14.36
CA PRO A 211 14.67 -13.17 -15.49
C PRO A 211 16.10 -13.51 -15.07
N HIS A 212 16.77 -14.33 -15.86
CA HIS A 212 18.21 -14.37 -15.75
C HIS A 212 18.75 -12.94 -15.97
N PRO A 213 19.73 -12.46 -15.16
CA PRO A 213 20.23 -11.09 -15.25
C PRO A 213 20.73 -10.67 -16.64
N ALA A 214 20.90 -11.63 -17.55
CA ALA A 214 21.45 -11.43 -18.89
C ALA A 214 20.40 -11.12 -19.98
N ASP A 215 19.08 -11.09 -19.70
CA ASP A 215 18.09 -10.89 -20.78
C ASP A 215 17.04 -9.80 -20.44
N PRO A 216 17.41 -8.51 -20.53
CA PRO A 216 16.47 -7.40 -20.35
C PRO A 216 15.33 -7.39 -21.39
N GLN A 217 15.58 -7.92 -22.61
CA GLN A 217 14.56 -7.94 -23.69
C GLN A 217 13.45 -8.93 -23.35
N LYS A 218 13.78 -10.08 -22.78
CA LYS A 218 12.82 -11.08 -22.34
C LYS A 218 11.93 -10.53 -21.22
N ASN A 219 12.49 -9.76 -20.30
CA ASN A 219 11.75 -9.09 -19.23
C ASN A 219 10.74 -8.09 -19.80
N GLN A 220 11.16 -7.26 -20.73
CA GLN A 220 10.29 -6.30 -21.35
C GLN A 220 9.16 -6.98 -22.16
N MET A 221 9.46 -8.07 -22.85
CA MET A 221 8.46 -8.88 -23.54
C MET A 221 7.42 -9.44 -22.57
N ARG A 222 7.84 -10.01 -21.43
CA ARG A 222 6.95 -10.55 -20.41
C ARG A 222 6.05 -9.49 -19.78
N ILE A 223 6.59 -8.29 -19.50
CA ILE A 223 5.82 -7.15 -19.02
C ILE A 223 4.74 -6.77 -20.05
N ASN A 224 5.08 -6.68 -21.32
CA ASN A 224 4.12 -6.34 -22.38
C ASN A 224 3.01 -7.41 -22.48
N GLN A 225 3.36 -8.69 -22.42
CA GLN A 225 2.39 -9.79 -22.45
C GLN A 225 1.50 -9.80 -21.21
N PHE A 226 2.04 -9.58 -20.03
CA PHE A 226 1.28 -9.45 -18.79
C PHE A 226 0.24 -8.31 -18.90
N LEU A 227 0.66 -7.14 -19.37
CA LEU A 227 -0.23 -6.00 -19.55
C LEU A 227 -1.30 -6.25 -20.62
N LEU A 228 -0.98 -7.02 -21.67
CA LEU A 228 -1.97 -7.45 -22.66
C LEU A 228 -3.07 -8.33 -22.03
N VAL A 229 -2.68 -9.29 -21.19
CA VAL A 229 -3.63 -10.14 -20.44
C VAL A 229 -4.46 -9.29 -19.48
N LEU A 230 -3.83 -8.41 -18.72
CA LEU A 230 -4.53 -7.53 -17.79
C LEU A 230 -5.50 -6.59 -18.50
N LYS A 231 -5.09 -6.03 -19.64
CA LYS A 231 -5.97 -5.21 -20.48
C LYS A 231 -7.18 -6.00 -21.00
N GLY A 232 -6.99 -7.24 -21.40
CA GLY A 232 -8.11 -8.12 -21.78
C GLY A 232 -9.09 -8.41 -20.64
N ALA A 233 -8.62 -8.37 -19.40
CA ALA A 233 -9.46 -8.63 -18.22
C ALA A 233 -10.23 -7.40 -17.74
N ILE A 234 -9.59 -6.24 -17.63
CA ILE A 234 -10.15 -5.04 -17.01
C ILE A 234 -10.21 -3.80 -17.92
N GLY A 235 -9.63 -3.86 -19.12
CA GLY A 235 -9.67 -2.78 -20.11
C GLY A 235 -10.97 -2.74 -20.92
N VAL A 236 -11.20 -1.60 -21.56
CA VAL A 236 -12.26 -1.40 -22.56
C VAL A 236 -11.72 -1.66 -23.96
#